data_efa1aa014935a6d8acd1306afdbacff4
#
_entry.id   efa1aa014935a6d8acd1306afdbacff4
#
_cell.length_a   1.000
_cell.length_b   1.000
_cell.length_c   1.000
_cell.angle_alpha   90.00
_cell.angle_beta   90.00
_cell.angle_gamma   90.00
#
_symmetry.space_group_name_H-M   'P 1'
#
loop_
_entity.id
_entity.type
_entity.pdbx_description
1 polymer ?
#
loop_
_entity_poly.entity_id
_entity_poly.type
_entity_poly.pdbx_seq_one_letter_code
_entity_poly.pdbx_strand_id
1 'polypeptide(L)'
;MTENLNPREQYLGNPNLKKAFTSSEFTEDQIVELSKCIEDPKYFITNFINIVTIDRGLVPFEMYEFQERMVDTFHNNRFTICKLPRQSGKSTIIIAYLLHYVLFNENVNVAILANKSSTARDLLGRLQLAYEHMPKWMQQGVMNWNKGSLELENGSKIVAAATSSSAIRGGSFNVIFLDEFAYIPNNIADEFFSSVYPTI
;
A
#
# COMPACT_ATOMS: atom_id res chain seq x y z
N MET A 1 10.42 -6.44 20.43
CA MET A 1 9.26 -6.15 21.31
C MET A 1 8.48 -5.02 20.64
N THR A 2 7.24 -5.28 20.25
CA THR A 2 6.36 -4.23 19.70
C THR A 2 6.01 -3.27 20.84
N GLU A 3 6.54 -2.06 20.82
CA GLU A 3 6.12 -1.00 21.74
C GLU A 3 4.62 -0.77 21.58
N ASN A 4 3.87 -0.96 22.66
CA ASN A 4 2.44 -0.67 22.64
C ASN A 4 2.24 0.85 22.71
N LEU A 5 1.45 1.39 21.78
CA LEU A 5 1.02 2.77 21.81
C LEU A 5 0.27 3.08 23.11
N ASN A 6 0.51 4.25 23.70
CA ASN A 6 -0.31 4.76 24.80
C ASN A 6 -1.78 4.87 24.32
N PRO A 7 -2.79 4.54 25.13
CA PRO A 7 -4.21 4.65 24.73
C PRO A 7 -4.62 5.99 24.11
N ARG A 8 -3.96 7.10 24.47
CA ARG A 8 -4.20 8.43 23.88
C ARG A 8 -3.63 8.62 22.48
N GLU A 9 -2.68 7.78 22.11
CA GLU A 9 -1.97 7.78 20.83
C GLU A 9 -2.56 6.78 19.82
N GLN A 10 -3.58 6.04 20.25
CA GLN A 10 -4.26 5.02 19.43
C GLN A 10 -5.37 5.64 18.59
N TYR A 11 -5.44 5.27 17.33
CA TYR A 11 -6.54 5.63 16.45
C TYR A 11 -7.80 4.83 16.84
N LEU A 12 -8.85 5.53 17.30
CA LEU A 12 -10.12 4.95 17.76
C LEU A 12 -9.95 3.78 18.77
N GLY A 13 -8.88 3.82 19.59
CA GLY A 13 -8.61 2.78 20.58
C GLY A 13 -7.97 1.50 20.03
N ASN A 14 -7.57 1.47 18.77
CA ASN A 14 -6.84 0.34 18.19
C ASN A 14 -5.34 0.44 18.56
N PRO A 15 -4.79 -0.52 19.36
CA PRO A 15 -3.40 -0.48 19.79
C PRO A 15 -2.39 -0.65 18.66
N ASN A 16 -2.84 -1.10 17.50
CA ASN A 16 -1.99 -1.32 16.32
C ASN A 16 -1.92 -0.12 15.38
N LEU A 17 -2.71 0.93 15.65
CA LEU A 17 -2.81 2.10 14.78
C LEU A 17 -2.45 3.37 15.52
N LYS A 18 -1.41 4.06 15.06
CA LYS A 18 -1.03 5.37 15.58
C LYS A 18 -2.05 6.42 15.13
N LYS A 19 -2.50 7.25 16.09
CA LYS A 19 -3.39 8.38 15.81
C LYS A 19 -2.61 9.50 15.11
N ALA A 20 -3.26 10.21 14.19
CA ALA A 20 -2.67 11.35 13.50
C ALA A 20 -2.25 12.45 14.48
N PHE A 21 -1.19 13.14 14.12
CA PHE A 21 -0.59 14.26 14.86
C PHE A 21 -0.12 13.91 16.28
N THR A 22 0.23 12.64 16.48
CA THR A 22 0.89 12.18 17.68
C THR A 22 2.39 12.41 17.56
N SER A 23 2.97 13.18 18.46
CA SER A 23 4.42 13.41 18.50
C SER A 23 5.18 12.10 18.67
N SER A 24 6.24 11.91 17.92
CA SER A 24 7.18 10.78 18.06
C SER A 24 8.58 11.34 18.20
N GLU A 25 9.29 10.87 19.20
CA GLU A 25 10.72 11.08 19.32
C GLU A 25 11.43 9.90 18.64
N PHE A 26 12.37 10.21 17.75
CA PHE A 26 13.17 9.19 17.06
C PHE A 26 14.54 9.09 17.71
N THR A 27 15.03 7.87 17.87
CA THR A 27 16.44 7.63 18.19
C THR A 27 17.31 7.85 16.95
N GLU A 28 18.62 8.04 17.15
CA GLU A 28 19.57 8.17 16.02
C GLU A 28 19.52 6.95 15.08
N ASP A 29 19.44 5.75 15.65
CA ASP A 29 19.31 4.51 14.86
C ASP A 29 18.03 4.48 14.03
N GLN A 30 16.90 4.92 14.59
CA GLN A 30 15.62 4.99 13.87
C GLN A 30 15.67 6.00 12.71
N ILE A 31 16.37 7.12 12.86
CA ILE A 31 16.57 8.09 11.78
C ILE A 31 17.38 7.48 10.65
N VAL A 32 18.45 6.74 10.96
CA VAL A 32 19.25 6.02 9.97
C VAL A 32 18.42 4.96 9.23
N GLU A 33 17.60 4.20 9.95
CA GLU A 33 16.71 3.20 9.35
C GLU A 33 15.64 3.84 8.45
N LEU A 34 15.03 4.97 8.87
CA LEU A 34 14.10 5.72 8.03
C LEU A 34 14.75 6.19 6.74
N SER A 35 15.99 6.72 6.80
CA SER A 35 16.71 7.17 5.61
C SER A 35 16.91 6.03 4.60
N LYS A 36 17.32 4.85 5.07
CA LYS A 36 17.46 3.66 4.22
C LYS A 36 16.12 3.24 3.59
N CYS A 37 15.04 3.28 4.38
CA CYS A 37 13.71 2.94 3.89
C CYS A 37 13.18 3.92 2.84
N ILE A 38 13.47 5.22 2.98
CA ILE A 38 13.09 6.25 2.01
C ILE A 38 13.82 6.02 0.68
N GLU A 39 15.12 5.71 0.74
CA GLU A 39 15.98 5.55 -0.43
C GLU A 39 15.73 4.23 -1.18
N ASP A 40 15.43 3.15 -0.46
CA ASP A 40 15.27 1.81 -1.05
C ASP A 40 13.97 1.12 -0.60
N PRO A 41 12.97 1.05 -1.49
CA PRO A 41 11.73 0.29 -1.22
C PRO A 41 11.97 -1.18 -0.88
N LYS A 42 13.01 -1.81 -1.45
CA LYS A 42 13.33 -3.22 -1.18
C LYS A 42 13.86 -3.39 0.24
N TYR A 43 14.68 -2.45 0.69
CA TYR A 43 15.15 -2.42 2.08
C TYR A 43 13.96 -2.36 3.06
N PHE A 44 13.02 -1.45 2.83
CA PHE A 44 11.82 -1.34 3.64
C PHE A 44 10.99 -2.63 3.64
N ILE A 45 10.73 -3.20 2.46
CA ILE A 45 9.90 -4.41 2.33
C ILE A 45 10.53 -5.58 3.07
N THR A 46 11.83 -5.81 2.91
CA THR A 46 12.53 -6.94 3.52
C THR A 46 12.63 -6.84 5.03
N ASN A 47 12.84 -5.63 5.57
CA ASN A 47 13.14 -5.47 6.99
C ASN A 47 11.91 -5.14 7.85
N PHE A 48 10.85 -4.56 7.27
CA PHE A 48 9.73 -4.02 8.05
C PHE A 48 8.35 -4.55 7.67
N ILE A 49 8.24 -5.30 6.56
CA ILE A 49 6.95 -5.86 6.14
C ILE A 49 6.82 -7.32 6.58
N ASN A 50 5.68 -7.61 7.20
CA ASN A 50 5.25 -8.96 7.49
C ASN A 50 4.06 -9.34 6.60
N ILE A 51 4.02 -10.60 6.18
CA ILE A 51 2.95 -11.16 5.36
C ILE A 51 2.35 -12.39 6.05
N VAL A 52 1.07 -12.66 5.76
CA VAL A 52 0.44 -13.88 6.23
C VAL A 52 0.59 -14.97 5.18
N THR A 53 1.18 -16.08 5.59
CA THR A 53 1.28 -17.30 4.79
C THR A 53 0.36 -18.39 5.34
N ILE A 54 -0.09 -19.31 4.49
CA ILE A 54 -1.00 -20.40 4.89
C ILE A 54 -0.33 -21.33 5.90
N ASP A 55 0.96 -21.61 5.70
CA ASP A 55 1.67 -22.63 6.46
C ASP A 55 2.28 -22.12 7.77
N ARG A 56 2.67 -20.84 7.83
CA ARG A 56 3.46 -20.28 8.94
C ARG A 56 2.78 -19.08 9.63
N GLY A 57 1.58 -18.67 9.16
CA GLY A 57 0.92 -17.47 9.67
C GLY A 57 1.67 -16.20 9.31
N LEU A 58 1.86 -15.29 10.26
CA LEU A 58 2.55 -14.01 10.06
C LEU A 58 4.07 -14.23 10.07
N VAL A 59 4.73 -13.89 8.95
CA VAL A 59 6.19 -14.04 8.78
C VAL A 59 6.78 -12.80 8.10
N PRO A 60 8.08 -12.49 8.29
CA PRO A 60 8.78 -11.48 7.52
C PRO A 60 8.67 -11.75 6.02
N PHE A 61 8.61 -10.70 5.22
CA PHE A 61 8.48 -10.83 3.78
C PHE A 61 9.86 -11.02 3.13
N GLU A 62 10.20 -12.25 2.83
CA GLU A 62 11.36 -12.60 2.02
C GLU A 62 10.97 -12.57 0.53
N MET A 63 11.52 -11.60 -0.22
CA MET A 63 11.23 -11.45 -1.64
C MET A 63 11.96 -12.49 -2.49
N TYR A 64 11.28 -13.01 -3.51
CA TYR A 64 11.94 -13.72 -4.59
C TYR A 64 12.65 -12.73 -5.53
N GLU A 65 13.71 -13.15 -6.21
CA GLU A 65 14.46 -12.34 -7.16
C GLU A 65 13.56 -11.62 -8.21
N PHE A 66 12.52 -12.30 -8.71
CA PHE A 66 11.61 -11.67 -9.66
C PHE A 66 10.74 -10.58 -9.01
N GLN A 67 10.44 -10.67 -7.70
CA GLN A 67 9.70 -9.64 -6.96
C GLN A 67 10.58 -8.42 -6.71
N GLU A 68 11.87 -8.61 -6.43
CA GLU A 68 12.83 -7.49 -6.35
C GLU A 68 12.90 -6.73 -7.67
N ARG A 69 12.98 -7.46 -8.81
CA ARG A 69 12.94 -6.84 -10.14
C ARG A 69 11.60 -6.13 -10.42
N MET A 70 10.48 -6.63 -9.88
CA MET A 70 9.20 -5.92 -9.97
C MET A 70 9.25 -4.59 -9.24
N VAL A 71 9.80 -4.55 -8.01
CA VAL A 71 9.95 -3.30 -7.24
C VAL A 71 10.80 -2.29 -8.01
N ASP A 72 11.96 -2.72 -8.54
CA ASP A 72 12.81 -1.86 -9.37
C ASP A 72 12.07 -1.34 -10.60
N THR A 73 11.24 -2.18 -11.22
CA THR A 73 10.45 -1.80 -12.39
C THR A 73 9.37 -0.77 -12.02
N PHE A 74 8.66 -0.94 -10.91
CA PHE A 74 7.65 0.03 -10.44
C PHE A 74 8.28 1.36 -10.07
N HIS A 75 9.43 1.32 -9.44
CA HIS A 75 10.11 2.52 -8.96
C HIS A 75 10.68 3.38 -10.10
N ASN A 76 11.16 2.73 -11.18
CA ASN A 76 11.87 3.40 -12.26
C ASN A 76 11.02 3.65 -13.52
N ASN A 77 9.78 3.17 -13.59
CA ASN A 77 8.97 3.30 -14.79
C ASN A 77 7.56 3.82 -14.47
N ARG A 78 7.11 4.78 -15.28
CA ARG A 78 5.76 5.35 -15.15
C ARG A 78 4.65 4.32 -15.43
N PHE A 79 4.86 3.43 -16.41
CA PHE A 79 3.90 2.41 -16.79
C PHE A 79 4.53 1.03 -16.75
N THR A 80 3.87 0.10 -16.10
CA THR A 80 4.35 -1.28 -15.93
C THR A 80 3.23 -2.28 -16.16
N ILE A 81 3.52 -3.31 -16.93
CA ILE A 81 2.63 -4.46 -17.11
C ILE A 81 3.32 -5.72 -16.59
N CYS A 82 2.71 -6.35 -15.58
CA CYS A 82 3.20 -7.58 -14.98
C CYS A 82 2.40 -8.79 -15.46
N LYS A 83 3.00 -9.63 -16.29
CA LYS A 83 2.41 -10.91 -16.73
C LYS A 83 3.05 -12.06 -15.95
N LEU A 84 2.35 -12.55 -14.95
CA LEU A 84 2.84 -13.56 -14.02
C LEU A 84 1.77 -14.65 -13.80
N PRO A 85 2.17 -15.89 -13.44
CA PRO A 85 1.21 -16.95 -13.12
C PRO A 85 0.41 -16.61 -11.86
N ARG A 86 -0.70 -17.33 -11.66
CA ARG A 86 -1.46 -17.26 -10.41
C ARG A 86 -0.60 -17.75 -9.25
N GLN A 87 -0.88 -17.24 -8.04
CA GLN A 87 -0.21 -17.62 -6.78
C GLN A 87 1.31 -17.36 -6.75
N SER A 88 1.82 -16.49 -7.62
CA SER A 88 3.24 -16.08 -7.62
C SER A 88 3.57 -15.00 -6.58
N GLY A 89 2.62 -14.55 -5.77
CA GLY A 89 2.85 -13.46 -4.82
C GLY A 89 2.88 -12.06 -5.45
N LYS A 90 2.47 -11.91 -6.73
CA LYS A 90 2.48 -10.61 -7.42
C LYS A 90 1.69 -9.52 -6.68
N SER A 91 0.48 -9.82 -6.22
CA SER A 91 -0.34 -8.82 -5.52
C SER A 91 0.27 -8.46 -4.15
N THR A 92 0.94 -9.39 -3.49
CA THR A 92 1.61 -9.16 -2.20
C THR A 92 2.75 -8.16 -2.34
N ILE A 93 3.62 -8.33 -3.35
CA ILE A 93 4.74 -7.40 -3.56
C ILE A 93 4.26 -6.02 -4.00
N ILE A 94 3.23 -5.94 -4.85
CA ILE A 94 2.66 -4.65 -5.27
C ILE A 94 2.08 -3.91 -4.06
N ILE A 95 1.32 -4.59 -3.21
CA ILE A 95 0.74 -4.01 -2.00
C ILE A 95 1.83 -3.52 -1.03
N ALA A 96 2.92 -4.28 -0.85
CA ALA A 96 4.06 -3.86 -0.04
C ALA A 96 4.74 -2.60 -0.62
N TYR A 97 4.90 -2.52 -1.93
CA TYR A 97 5.42 -1.34 -2.61
C TYR A 97 4.48 -0.13 -2.48
N LEU A 98 3.17 -0.31 -2.63
CA LEU A 98 2.20 0.77 -2.44
C LEU A 98 2.19 1.30 -1.01
N LEU A 99 2.38 0.42 -0.02
CA LEU A 99 2.54 0.83 1.38
C LEU A 99 3.78 1.71 1.55
N HIS A 100 4.93 1.29 1.03
CA HIS A 100 6.14 2.12 1.01
C HIS A 100 5.84 3.49 0.37
N TYR A 101 5.20 3.49 -0.80
CA TYR A 101 4.93 4.70 -1.56
C TYR A 101 4.12 5.74 -0.77
N VAL A 102 3.06 5.34 -0.06
CA VAL A 102 2.24 6.27 0.71
C VAL A 102 2.84 6.68 2.05
N LEU A 103 3.74 5.85 2.61
CA LEU A 103 4.42 6.18 3.86
C LEU A 103 5.52 7.24 3.67
N PHE A 104 6.24 7.16 2.56
CA PHE A 104 7.44 7.97 2.33
C PHE A 104 7.28 9.08 1.28
N ASN A 105 6.07 9.24 0.71
CA ASN A 105 5.72 10.39 -0.12
C ASN A 105 4.55 11.14 0.48
N GLU A 106 4.59 12.46 0.41
CA GLU A 106 3.54 13.33 0.94
C GLU A 106 2.49 13.65 -0.12
N ASN A 107 1.23 13.80 0.33
CA ASN A 107 0.11 14.25 -0.50
C ASN A 107 -0.13 13.41 -1.76
N VAL A 108 0.15 12.10 -1.71
CA VAL A 108 -0.04 11.21 -2.84
C VAL A 108 -1.37 10.44 -2.75
N ASN A 109 -2.01 10.30 -3.90
CA ASN A 109 -3.25 9.56 -4.06
C ASN A 109 -2.98 8.25 -4.83
N VAL A 110 -3.40 7.14 -4.24
CA VAL A 110 -3.25 5.80 -4.83
C VAL A 110 -4.61 5.15 -5.00
N ALA A 111 -4.87 4.55 -6.16
CA ALA A 111 -6.05 3.74 -6.40
C ALA A 111 -5.68 2.26 -6.56
N ILE A 112 -6.35 1.38 -5.82
CA ILE A 112 -6.33 -0.07 -6.00
C ILE A 112 -7.62 -0.47 -6.70
N LEU A 113 -7.52 -0.93 -7.94
CA LEU A 113 -8.65 -1.27 -8.78
C LEU A 113 -8.65 -2.75 -9.12
N ALA A 114 -9.81 -3.37 -9.06
CA ALA A 114 -10.02 -4.74 -9.48
C ALA A 114 -11.37 -4.88 -10.21
N ASN A 115 -11.60 -6.03 -10.82
CA ASN A 115 -12.89 -6.32 -11.46
C ASN A 115 -14.08 -6.20 -10.49
N LYS A 116 -13.89 -6.55 -9.21
CA LYS A 116 -14.89 -6.44 -8.14
C LYS A 116 -14.38 -5.58 -6.99
N SER A 117 -15.28 -4.76 -6.41
CA SER A 117 -14.95 -3.98 -5.21
C SER A 117 -14.50 -4.83 -4.03
N SER A 118 -15.03 -6.06 -3.87
CA SER A 118 -14.58 -6.99 -2.82
C SER A 118 -13.11 -7.35 -2.99
N THR A 119 -12.67 -7.68 -4.20
CA THR A 119 -11.26 -8.01 -4.49
C THR A 119 -10.33 -6.82 -4.20
N ALA A 120 -10.72 -5.61 -4.62
CA ALA A 120 -9.94 -4.41 -4.33
C ALA A 120 -9.84 -4.15 -2.81
N ARG A 121 -10.94 -4.33 -2.06
CA ARG A 121 -10.95 -4.21 -0.59
C ARG A 121 -10.11 -5.28 0.09
N ASP A 122 -10.09 -6.50 -0.42
CA ASP A 122 -9.23 -7.57 0.11
C ASP A 122 -7.74 -7.22 -0.07
N LEU A 123 -7.37 -6.59 -1.19
CA LEU A 123 -6.01 -6.09 -1.42
C LEU A 123 -5.66 -4.95 -0.44
N LEU A 124 -6.57 -3.99 -0.25
CA LEU A 124 -6.38 -2.94 0.75
C LEU A 124 -6.28 -3.53 2.16
N GLY A 125 -7.09 -4.53 2.50
CA GLY A 125 -7.03 -5.22 3.80
C GLY A 125 -5.66 -5.87 4.07
N ARG A 126 -5.01 -6.42 3.05
CA ARG A 126 -3.64 -6.95 3.17
C ARG A 126 -2.62 -5.84 3.44
N LEU A 127 -2.76 -4.69 2.78
CA LEU A 127 -1.93 -3.51 3.03
C LEU A 127 -2.13 -3.01 4.48
N GLN A 128 -3.37 -2.92 4.91
CA GLN A 128 -3.73 -2.53 6.27
C GLN A 128 -3.12 -3.49 7.30
N LEU A 129 -3.18 -4.79 7.05
CA LEU A 129 -2.55 -5.78 7.93
C LEU A 129 -1.03 -5.60 8.00
N ALA A 130 -0.36 -5.38 6.88
CA ALA A 130 1.08 -5.11 6.86
C ALA A 130 1.41 -3.84 7.67
N TYR A 131 0.62 -2.77 7.51
CA TYR A 131 0.75 -1.54 8.27
C TYR A 131 0.58 -1.75 9.79
N GLU A 132 -0.42 -2.51 10.24
CA GLU A 132 -0.67 -2.79 11.66
C GLU A 132 0.49 -3.53 12.34
N HIS A 133 1.25 -4.31 11.57
CA HIS A 133 2.38 -5.09 12.08
C HIS A 133 3.74 -4.39 11.94
N MET A 134 3.77 -3.19 11.39
CA MET A 134 4.99 -2.37 11.36
C MET A 134 5.36 -1.85 12.76
N PRO A 135 6.64 -1.51 12.99
CA PRO A 135 7.06 -0.79 14.18
C PRO A 135 6.27 0.53 14.34
N LYS A 136 5.80 0.82 15.55
CA LYS A 136 4.93 1.98 15.81
C LYS A 136 5.62 3.31 15.53
N TRP A 137 6.93 3.38 15.77
CA TRP A 137 7.72 4.58 15.47
C TRP A 137 7.79 4.90 13.96
N MET A 138 7.62 3.89 13.08
CA MET A 138 7.64 4.05 11.62
C MET A 138 6.26 4.39 11.05
N GLN A 139 5.19 4.15 11.80
CA GLN A 139 3.83 4.43 11.34
C GLN A 139 3.59 5.93 11.21
N GLN A 140 3.09 6.37 10.06
CA GLN A 140 2.43 7.67 9.92
C GLN A 140 1.10 7.64 10.69
N GLY A 141 0.67 8.74 11.26
CA GLY A 141 -0.60 8.76 11.97
C GLY A 141 -1.81 8.56 11.04
N VAL A 142 -2.80 7.84 11.51
CA VAL A 142 -4.00 7.51 10.74
C VAL A 142 -5.05 8.60 10.88
N MET A 143 -5.53 9.12 9.74
CA MET A 143 -6.64 10.07 9.62
C MET A 143 -7.96 9.37 9.32
N ASN A 144 -7.93 8.37 8.42
CA ASN A 144 -9.10 7.58 8.05
C ASN A 144 -8.69 6.13 7.81
N TRP A 145 -9.48 5.20 8.36
CA TRP A 145 -9.22 3.77 8.26
C TRP A 145 -10.53 3.00 8.11
N ASN A 146 -10.80 2.53 6.92
CA ASN A 146 -11.98 1.72 6.66
C ASN A 146 -11.71 0.68 5.55
N LYS A 147 -12.70 -0.16 5.25
CA LYS A 147 -12.57 -1.24 4.25
C LYS A 147 -12.34 -0.77 2.81
N GLY A 148 -12.62 0.50 2.51
CA GLY A 148 -12.52 1.05 1.16
C GLY A 148 -11.45 2.12 1.01
N SER A 149 -10.91 2.65 2.10
CA SER A 149 -9.90 3.69 2.05
C SER A 149 -9.01 3.74 3.30
N LEU A 150 -7.81 4.26 3.10
CA LEU A 150 -6.82 4.61 4.12
C LEU A 150 -6.37 6.04 3.83
N GLU A 151 -6.26 6.89 4.88
CA GLU A 151 -5.68 8.22 4.79
C GLU A 151 -4.73 8.44 5.97
N LEU A 152 -3.55 8.97 5.68
CA LEU A 152 -2.46 9.20 6.62
C LEU A 152 -2.25 10.69 6.88
N GLU A 153 -1.62 11.01 8.00
CA GLU A 153 -1.35 12.40 8.41
C GLU A 153 -0.44 13.20 7.46
N ASN A 154 0.38 12.49 6.65
CA ASN A 154 1.19 13.12 5.61
C ASN A 154 0.37 13.52 4.36
N GLY A 155 -0.97 13.45 4.41
CA GLY A 155 -1.88 13.79 3.32
C GLY A 155 -2.02 12.70 2.26
N SER A 156 -1.30 11.59 2.38
CA SER A 156 -1.37 10.49 1.41
C SER A 156 -2.56 9.59 1.68
N LYS A 157 -3.19 9.10 0.60
CA LYS A 157 -4.36 8.23 0.71
C LYS A 157 -4.39 7.13 -0.34
N ILE A 158 -5.07 6.04 0.04
CA ILE A 158 -5.36 4.90 -0.83
C ILE A 158 -6.86 4.70 -0.86
N VAL A 159 -7.40 4.47 -2.05
CA VAL A 159 -8.79 4.06 -2.27
C VAL A 159 -8.85 2.72 -2.97
N ALA A 160 -9.78 1.85 -2.57
CA ALA A 160 -10.00 0.54 -3.17
C ALA A 160 -11.41 0.47 -3.78
N ALA A 161 -11.50 0.26 -5.10
CA ALA A 161 -12.77 0.30 -5.81
C ALA A 161 -12.79 -0.71 -6.98
N ALA A 162 -14.00 -0.95 -7.53
CA ALA A 162 -14.11 -1.64 -8.81
C ALA A 162 -13.64 -0.71 -9.94
N THR A 163 -13.03 -1.27 -10.98
CA THR A 163 -12.56 -0.52 -12.16
C THR A 163 -13.70 0.24 -12.86
N SER A 164 -14.93 -0.25 -12.78
CA SER A 164 -16.14 0.41 -13.30
C SER A 164 -16.71 1.51 -12.39
N SER A 165 -16.09 1.76 -11.22
CA SER A 165 -16.63 2.70 -10.23
C SER A 165 -16.47 4.15 -10.67
N SER A 166 -17.53 4.93 -10.53
CA SER A 166 -17.50 6.39 -10.71
C SER A 166 -16.62 7.10 -9.67
N ALA A 167 -16.31 6.43 -8.55
CA ALA A 167 -15.49 6.99 -7.48
C ALA A 167 -14.04 7.36 -7.91
N ILE A 168 -13.60 6.86 -9.06
CA ILE A 168 -12.26 7.12 -9.59
C ILE A 168 -12.30 8.19 -10.69
N ARG A 169 -13.47 8.38 -11.31
CA ARG A 169 -13.65 9.37 -12.36
C ARG A 169 -13.56 10.77 -11.77
N GLY A 170 -12.71 11.59 -12.34
CA GLY A 170 -12.47 12.97 -11.86
C GLY A 170 -11.56 13.09 -10.64
N GLY A 171 -10.99 11.96 -10.15
CA GLY A 171 -9.90 11.98 -9.17
C GLY A 171 -8.54 12.12 -9.85
N SER A 172 -7.61 12.81 -9.22
CA SER A 172 -6.19 12.82 -9.62
C SER A 172 -5.45 11.78 -8.79
N PHE A 173 -4.73 10.87 -9.45
CA PHE A 173 -3.96 9.81 -8.82
C PHE A 173 -2.51 9.85 -9.25
N ASN A 174 -1.61 9.65 -8.29
CA ASN A 174 -0.18 9.48 -8.53
C ASN A 174 0.15 8.06 -8.98
N VAL A 175 -0.59 7.08 -8.45
CA VAL A 175 -0.44 5.66 -8.81
C VAL A 175 -1.81 5.00 -8.91
N ILE A 176 -2.00 4.23 -9.96
CA ILE A 176 -3.17 3.33 -10.11
C ILE A 176 -2.66 1.90 -10.29
N PHE A 177 -3.07 1.03 -9.38
CA PHE A 177 -2.85 -0.40 -9.48
C PHE A 177 -4.11 -1.08 -10.03
N LEU A 178 -3.98 -1.73 -11.17
CA LEU A 178 -5.04 -2.50 -11.84
C LEU A 178 -4.78 -4.00 -11.65
N ASP A 179 -5.51 -4.63 -10.75
CA ASP A 179 -5.41 -6.08 -10.54
C ASP A 179 -6.32 -6.84 -11.51
N GLU A 180 -5.76 -7.87 -12.12
CA GLU A 180 -6.46 -8.75 -13.06
C GLU A 180 -7.20 -8.01 -14.19
N PHE A 181 -6.62 -6.93 -14.72
CA PHE A 181 -7.25 -6.08 -15.74
C PHE A 181 -7.69 -6.83 -17.02
N ALA A 182 -7.03 -7.96 -17.33
CA ALA A 182 -7.40 -8.81 -18.46
C ALA A 182 -8.82 -9.41 -18.35
N TYR A 183 -9.43 -9.43 -17.17
CA TYR A 183 -10.81 -9.90 -16.95
C TYR A 183 -11.86 -8.79 -17.02
N ILE A 184 -11.44 -7.56 -17.27
CA ILE A 184 -12.35 -6.42 -17.40
C ILE A 184 -12.99 -6.46 -18.79
N PRO A 185 -14.33 -6.32 -18.92
CA PRO A 185 -14.99 -6.21 -20.22
C PRO A 185 -14.43 -5.06 -21.05
N ASN A 186 -14.30 -5.26 -22.37
CA ASN A 186 -13.67 -4.30 -23.28
C ASN A 186 -14.30 -2.90 -23.18
N ASN A 187 -15.63 -2.80 -23.10
CA ASN A 187 -16.33 -1.52 -22.98
C ASN A 187 -15.94 -0.75 -21.70
N ILE A 188 -15.68 -1.45 -20.59
CA ILE A 188 -15.21 -0.85 -19.34
C ILE A 188 -13.74 -0.47 -19.44
N ALA A 189 -12.92 -1.29 -20.08
CA ALA A 189 -11.52 -0.99 -20.36
C ALA A 189 -11.39 0.27 -21.22
N ASP A 190 -12.16 0.38 -22.31
CA ASP A 190 -12.18 1.55 -23.19
C ASP A 190 -12.62 2.81 -22.44
N GLU A 191 -13.65 2.70 -21.60
CA GLU A 191 -14.11 3.79 -20.76
C GLU A 191 -13.06 4.21 -19.73
N PHE A 192 -12.34 3.26 -19.12
CA PHE A 192 -11.23 3.52 -18.22
C PHE A 192 -10.12 4.29 -18.94
N PHE A 193 -9.67 3.81 -20.10
CA PHE A 193 -8.59 4.47 -20.86
C PHE A 193 -8.99 5.85 -21.36
N SER A 194 -10.24 6.10 -21.66
CA SER A 194 -10.70 7.42 -22.11
C SER A 194 -10.90 8.42 -20.98
N SER A 195 -11.27 7.97 -19.78
CA SER A 195 -11.70 8.85 -18.67
C SER A 195 -10.70 8.93 -17.50
N VAL A 196 -9.96 7.87 -17.23
CA VAL A 196 -9.06 7.79 -16.06
C VAL A 196 -7.58 7.90 -16.47
N TYR A 197 -7.18 7.21 -17.52
CA TYR A 197 -5.80 7.21 -17.99
C TYR A 197 -5.22 8.62 -18.28
N PRO A 198 -5.96 9.58 -18.85
CA PRO A 198 -5.45 10.94 -19.08
C PRO A 198 -5.16 11.73 -17.80
N THR A 199 -5.62 11.24 -16.62
CA THR A 199 -5.47 11.95 -15.33
C THR A 199 -4.26 11.48 -14.51
N ILE A 200 -3.46 10.58 -15.06
CA ILE A 200 -2.29 9.96 -14.40
C ILE A 200 -1.00 10.63 -14.85
#